data_51ef881facb75fcf989b192da88f4853
#
_entry.id   51ef881facb75fcf989b192da88f4853
#
_cell.length_a   1.000
_cell.length_b   1.000
_cell.length_c   1.000
_cell.angle_alpha   90.00
_cell.angle_beta   90.00
_cell.angle_gamma   90.00
#
_symmetry.space_group_name_H-M   'P 1'
#
loop_
_entity.id
_entity.type
_entity.pdbx_description
1 polymer ?
#
loop_
_entity_poly.entity_id
_entity_poly.type
_entity_poly.pdbx_seq_one_letter_code
_entity_poly.pdbx_strand_id
1 'polypeptide(L)'
;MKYVIILGDGMADEPIPSLNGKTPLQAADTPTFDYMAPRSRMGMLKTVPEGFHPGSEVANMSVLGYDLPTTFEGRGSLEAASIGVDIERGEMAMRCNLICVENGKIKNHSAGHISDEEAAELIAFLSEKLGSDTVRFYPGISYRHLLKIRGGDKRIDCTPPHDVPGTPFREVLVNADVPEAEETADLINDLILKSQVLLANHPVNKKRIAEGKDPANSIWPWSPGYRPSMPTLAERFGIKSGVVISAVDLIRGIGVYAGLKPVAVEGATGLWNTNYEGKAKAAIEAMKNNDFVFVHVEASDEAGHEGDVALKTRTIEYLDQRLCKPIVEAADRMQESVRIAVLPDHPTPCRLKTHTSNPVPFMIYSKGENADGISEYNECSAINGSLGTLETDGFIKELLK
;
A
#
# COMPACT_ATOMS: atom_id res chain seq x y z
N MET A 1 -7.81 -12.92 -23.70
CA MET A 1 -8.25 -11.71 -23.02
C MET A 1 -7.19 -11.32 -21.99
N LYS A 2 -6.81 -10.06 -21.90
CA LYS A 2 -5.88 -9.54 -20.92
C LYS A 2 -6.57 -8.48 -20.06
N TYR A 3 -6.11 -8.33 -18.82
CA TYR A 3 -6.75 -7.48 -17.84
C TYR A 3 -5.71 -6.55 -17.22
N VAL A 4 -6.02 -5.28 -17.12
CA VAL A 4 -5.15 -4.26 -16.50
C VAL A 4 -5.96 -3.48 -15.48
N ILE A 5 -5.45 -3.36 -14.27
CA ILE A 5 -5.94 -2.41 -13.27
C ILE A 5 -4.92 -1.29 -13.15
N ILE A 6 -5.35 -0.07 -13.34
CA ILE A 6 -4.58 1.15 -13.07
C ILE A 6 -5.22 1.82 -11.85
N LEU A 7 -4.52 1.78 -10.74
CA LEU A 7 -5.00 2.30 -9.47
C LEU A 7 -4.25 3.58 -9.09
N GLY A 8 -5.00 4.67 -8.99
CA GLY A 8 -4.51 5.93 -8.42
C GLY A 8 -4.91 6.03 -6.96
N ASP A 9 -3.97 5.71 -6.07
CA ASP A 9 -4.19 5.69 -4.63
C ASP A 9 -4.71 7.03 -4.12
N GLY A 10 -5.74 7.00 -3.30
CA GLY A 10 -6.34 8.18 -2.70
C GLY A 10 -6.90 9.22 -3.68
N MET A 11 -7.08 8.89 -4.97
CA MET A 11 -7.41 9.83 -6.05
C MET A 11 -8.78 10.52 -5.84
N ALA A 12 -9.75 9.82 -5.24
CA ALA A 12 -11.07 10.38 -4.97
C ALA A 12 -11.03 11.44 -3.86
N ASP A 13 -11.94 12.41 -3.95
CA ASP A 13 -12.03 13.54 -3.02
C ASP A 13 -13.47 14.08 -2.93
N GLU A 14 -13.67 15.05 -2.05
CA GLU A 14 -14.90 15.84 -1.92
C GLU A 14 -14.85 17.06 -2.86
N PRO A 15 -16.02 17.68 -3.17
CA PRO A 15 -16.05 18.98 -3.85
C PRO A 15 -15.32 20.07 -3.07
N ILE A 16 -14.37 20.76 -3.72
CA ILE A 16 -13.48 21.73 -3.07
C ILE A 16 -13.84 23.17 -3.52
N PRO A 17 -14.05 24.11 -2.58
CA PRO A 17 -14.41 25.50 -2.93
C PRO A 17 -13.42 26.18 -3.86
N SER A 18 -12.10 25.99 -3.70
CA SER A 18 -11.07 26.57 -4.54
C SER A 18 -11.06 26.02 -5.98
N LEU A 19 -11.73 24.88 -6.22
CA LEU A 19 -11.97 24.29 -7.53
C LEU A 19 -13.38 24.59 -8.07
N ASN A 20 -14.02 25.64 -7.57
CA ASN A 20 -15.40 26.01 -7.91
C ASN A 20 -16.42 24.89 -7.62
N GLY A 21 -16.23 24.15 -6.53
CA GLY A 21 -17.09 23.06 -6.12
C GLY A 21 -16.87 21.75 -6.89
N LYS A 22 -15.80 21.63 -7.65
CA LYS A 22 -15.38 20.38 -8.29
C LYS A 22 -14.49 19.57 -7.37
N THR A 23 -14.45 18.25 -7.57
CA THR A 23 -13.40 17.41 -7.00
C THR A 23 -12.08 17.59 -7.79
N PRO A 24 -10.92 17.21 -7.24
CA PRO A 24 -9.67 17.20 -8.01
C PRO A 24 -9.77 16.36 -9.30
N LEU A 25 -10.47 15.21 -9.26
CA LEU A 25 -10.68 14.37 -10.44
C LEU A 25 -11.56 15.07 -11.49
N GLN A 26 -12.58 15.84 -11.10
CA GLN A 26 -13.37 16.66 -12.00
C GLN A 26 -12.63 17.88 -12.58
N ALA A 27 -11.62 18.37 -11.86
CA ALA A 27 -10.90 19.59 -12.24
C ALA A 27 -9.64 19.30 -13.08
N ALA A 28 -9.10 18.10 -12.97
CA ALA A 28 -7.90 17.67 -13.66
C ALA A 28 -8.11 17.60 -15.20
N ASP A 29 -7.07 17.96 -15.95
CA ASP A 29 -7.02 17.78 -17.41
C ASP A 29 -6.65 16.32 -17.74
N THR A 30 -7.66 15.51 -18.04
CA THR A 30 -7.55 14.06 -18.21
C THR A 30 -8.03 13.57 -19.57
N PRO A 31 -7.34 13.94 -20.66
CA PRO A 31 -7.80 13.63 -22.03
C PRO A 31 -7.90 12.13 -22.33
N THR A 32 -7.11 11.29 -21.63
CA THR A 32 -7.19 9.84 -21.79
C THR A 32 -8.43 9.28 -21.10
N PHE A 33 -8.74 9.75 -19.89
CA PHE A 33 -9.99 9.37 -19.22
C PHE A 33 -11.19 9.82 -20.02
N ASP A 34 -11.18 11.02 -20.61
CA ASP A 34 -12.24 11.53 -21.49
C ASP A 34 -12.39 10.70 -22.78
N TYR A 35 -11.28 10.16 -23.30
CA TYR A 35 -11.33 9.22 -24.42
C TYR A 35 -11.95 7.88 -24.00
N MET A 36 -11.58 7.36 -22.81
CA MET A 36 -12.04 6.07 -22.30
C MET A 36 -13.49 6.13 -21.81
N ALA A 37 -13.90 7.20 -21.14
CA ALA A 37 -15.17 7.32 -20.42
C ALA A 37 -16.40 6.94 -21.31
N PRO A 38 -16.62 7.52 -22.49
CA PRO A 38 -17.79 7.19 -23.33
C PRO A 38 -17.72 5.77 -23.94
N ARG A 39 -16.60 5.06 -23.73
CA ARG A 39 -16.34 3.70 -24.22
C ARG A 39 -16.22 2.69 -23.10
N SER A 40 -16.58 3.10 -21.88
CA SER A 40 -16.45 2.30 -20.66
C SER A 40 -17.81 2.00 -20.05
N ARG A 41 -17.83 0.96 -19.20
CA ARG A 41 -18.89 0.78 -18.20
C ARG A 41 -18.35 1.30 -16.86
N MET A 42 -19.20 2.00 -16.13
CA MET A 42 -18.85 2.67 -14.89
C MET A 42 -19.71 2.22 -13.72
N GLY A 43 -19.22 2.51 -12.53
CA GLY A 43 -19.93 2.31 -11.28
C GLY A 43 -19.14 2.85 -10.10
N MET A 44 -19.65 2.60 -8.91
CA MET A 44 -19.02 2.89 -7.63
C MET A 44 -18.58 1.59 -6.97
N LEU A 45 -17.44 1.59 -6.30
CA LEU A 45 -16.94 0.43 -5.57
C LEU A 45 -16.80 0.77 -4.09
N LYS A 46 -17.39 -0.02 -3.22
CA LYS A 46 -17.17 0.04 -1.77
C LYS A 46 -15.95 -0.82 -1.44
N THR A 47 -14.81 -0.17 -1.31
CA THR A 47 -13.51 -0.81 -1.07
C THR A 47 -13.22 -1.04 0.41
N VAL A 48 -13.86 -0.28 1.30
CA VAL A 48 -13.72 -0.40 2.75
C VAL A 48 -15.02 -0.96 3.33
N PRO A 49 -15.06 -2.24 3.70
CA PRO A 49 -16.22 -2.83 4.36
C PRO A 49 -16.48 -2.21 5.74
N GLU A 50 -17.72 -2.36 6.21
CA GLU A 50 -18.10 -1.92 7.55
C GLU A 50 -17.27 -2.63 8.63
N GLY A 51 -16.81 -1.87 9.62
CA GLY A 51 -15.98 -2.37 10.70
C GLY A 51 -14.47 -2.37 10.42
N PHE A 52 -14.06 -2.03 9.19
CA PHE A 52 -12.64 -1.88 8.86
C PHE A 52 -12.22 -0.41 8.85
N HIS A 53 -11.02 -0.17 9.33
CA HIS A 53 -10.39 1.15 9.21
C HIS A 53 -9.99 1.38 7.74
N PRO A 54 -10.26 2.55 7.15
CA PRO A 54 -9.83 2.84 5.79
C PRO A 54 -8.31 2.87 5.71
N GLY A 55 -7.77 2.07 4.78
CA GLY A 55 -6.34 1.97 4.52
C GLY A 55 -6.08 1.21 3.22
N SER A 56 -4.90 1.45 2.62
CA SER A 56 -4.56 0.87 1.32
C SER A 56 -4.53 -0.66 1.35
N GLU A 57 -4.17 -1.30 2.49
CA GLU A 57 -4.24 -2.75 2.63
C GLU A 57 -5.65 -3.30 2.50
N VAL A 58 -6.61 -2.66 3.17
CA VAL A 58 -8.02 -3.02 3.15
C VAL A 58 -8.60 -2.80 1.74
N ALA A 59 -8.38 -1.62 1.21
CA ALA A 59 -8.96 -1.20 -0.05
C ALA A 59 -8.40 -1.98 -1.26
N ASN A 60 -7.09 -2.19 -1.34
CA ASN A 60 -6.48 -2.94 -2.44
C ASN A 60 -6.83 -4.43 -2.41
N MET A 61 -6.95 -5.05 -1.22
CA MET A 61 -7.47 -6.41 -1.10
C MET A 61 -8.92 -6.50 -1.60
N SER A 62 -9.77 -5.50 -1.29
CA SER A 62 -11.13 -5.41 -1.80
C SER A 62 -11.18 -5.24 -3.32
N VAL A 63 -10.31 -4.41 -3.91
CA VAL A 63 -10.19 -4.25 -5.38
C VAL A 63 -9.86 -5.58 -6.05
N LEU A 64 -9.00 -6.40 -5.44
CA LEU A 64 -8.70 -7.75 -5.92
C LEU A 64 -9.77 -8.79 -5.54
N GLY A 65 -10.86 -8.36 -4.91
CA GLY A 65 -12.04 -9.16 -4.62
C GLY A 65 -11.89 -10.08 -3.42
N TYR A 66 -10.99 -9.84 -2.49
CA TYR A 66 -10.86 -10.63 -1.28
C TYR A 66 -11.90 -10.25 -0.23
N ASP A 67 -12.44 -11.26 0.44
CA ASP A 67 -13.33 -11.11 1.58
C ASP A 67 -12.50 -10.82 2.84
N LEU A 68 -12.43 -9.56 3.23
CA LEU A 68 -11.54 -9.09 4.29
C LEU A 68 -11.79 -9.73 5.66
N PRO A 69 -13.04 -9.93 6.11
CA PRO A 69 -13.30 -10.61 7.37
C PRO A 69 -12.65 -12.00 7.50
N THR A 70 -12.45 -12.68 6.38
CA THR A 70 -11.87 -14.03 6.35
C THR A 70 -10.42 -14.08 5.91
N THR A 71 -9.90 -13.03 5.27
CA THR A 71 -8.57 -13.04 4.66
C THR A 71 -7.58 -12.08 5.29
N PHE A 72 -8.04 -10.96 5.86
CA PHE A 72 -7.12 -9.97 6.42
C PHE A 72 -6.57 -10.41 7.77
N GLU A 73 -5.24 -10.55 7.86
CA GLU A 73 -4.54 -11.05 9.04
C GLU A 73 -3.59 -10.02 9.68
N GLY A 74 -3.50 -8.83 9.09
CA GLY A 74 -2.64 -7.74 9.55
C GLY A 74 -1.58 -7.36 8.52
N ARG A 75 -1.04 -6.16 8.66
CA ARG A 75 -0.13 -5.53 7.69
C ARG A 75 1.26 -6.16 7.67
N GLY A 76 1.77 -6.59 8.83
CA GLY A 76 3.14 -7.11 8.94
C GLY A 76 3.43 -8.29 8.02
N SER A 77 2.46 -9.20 7.83
CA SER A 77 2.63 -10.32 6.93
C SER A 77 2.66 -9.92 5.44
N LEU A 78 1.91 -8.88 5.07
CA LEU A 78 1.92 -8.35 3.70
C LEU A 78 3.28 -7.72 3.37
N GLU A 79 3.85 -6.96 4.30
CA GLU A 79 5.19 -6.39 4.14
C GLU A 79 6.27 -7.48 4.11
N ALA A 80 6.12 -8.58 4.87
CA ALA A 80 7.01 -9.73 4.80
C ALA A 80 7.06 -10.35 3.39
N ALA A 81 5.91 -10.54 2.78
CA ALA A 81 5.81 -11.09 1.43
C ALA A 81 6.51 -10.19 0.39
N SER A 82 6.46 -8.86 0.55
CA SER A 82 7.07 -7.91 -0.38
C SER A 82 8.60 -8.03 -0.45
N ILE A 83 9.23 -8.40 0.66
CA ILE A 83 10.69 -8.60 0.76
C ILE A 83 11.10 -10.08 0.63
N GLY A 84 10.17 -10.95 0.23
CA GLY A 84 10.41 -12.37 0.01
C GLY A 84 10.56 -13.21 1.29
N VAL A 85 10.10 -12.70 2.43
CA VAL A 85 10.07 -13.45 3.70
C VAL A 85 8.74 -14.21 3.80
N ASP A 86 8.83 -15.54 3.77
CA ASP A 86 7.67 -16.39 3.95
C ASP A 86 7.28 -16.51 5.44
N ILE A 87 5.98 -16.49 5.70
CA ILE A 87 5.40 -16.66 7.02
C ILE A 87 4.73 -18.04 7.05
N GLU A 88 5.29 -18.94 7.84
CA GLU A 88 4.75 -20.27 8.01
C GLU A 88 3.59 -20.29 9.02
N ARG A 89 2.86 -21.40 9.05
CA ARG A 89 1.80 -21.59 10.06
C ARG A 89 2.41 -21.53 11.46
N GLY A 90 1.83 -20.68 12.31
CA GLY A 90 2.31 -20.47 13.69
C GLY A 90 3.45 -19.43 13.79
N GLU A 91 3.74 -18.73 12.70
CA GLU A 91 4.63 -17.57 12.73
C GLU A 91 3.82 -16.27 12.57
N MET A 92 4.26 -15.25 13.27
CA MET A 92 3.73 -13.88 13.21
C MET A 92 4.82 -12.96 12.66
N ALA A 93 4.46 -12.06 11.78
CA ALA A 93 5.34 -11.00 11.31
C ALA A 93 4.85 -9.63 11.79
N MET A 94 5.79 -8.75 12.09
CA MET A 94 5.54 -7.38 12.49
C MET A 94 6.45 -6.44 11.70
N ARG A 95 5.93 -5.30 11.30
CA ARG A 95 6.79 -4.20 10.89
C ARG A 95 7.66 -3.80 12.08
N CYS A 96 8.94 -3.56 11.84
CA CYS A 96 9.92 -3.22 12.88
C CYS A 96 10.69 -1.98 12.45
N ASN A 97 10.30 -0.82 12.97
CA ASN A 97 11.02 0.41 12.66
C ASN A 97 12.30 0.51 13.49
N LEU A 98 13.36 1.08 12.91
CA LEU A 98 14.42 1.72 13.66
C LEU A 98 14.01 3.16 13.97
N ILE A 99 13.92 3.51 15.24
CA ILE A 99 13.46 4.82 15.71
C ILE A 99 14.53 5.54 16.53
N CYS A 100 14.35 6.86 16.70
CA CYS A 100 15.13 7.65 17.65
C CYS A 100 14.32 7.89 18.92
N VAL A 101 14.87 7.46 20.06
CA VAL A 101 14.40 7.78 21.41
C VAL A 101 15.38 8.76 22.05
N GLU A 102 14.87 9.90 22.49
CA GLU A 102 15.67 10.94 23.17
C GLU A 102 14.98 11.37 24.48
N ASN A 103 15.71 11.40 25.59
CA ASN A 103 15.18 11.74 26.91
C ASN A 103 13.95 10.91 27.31
N GLY A 104 13.93 9.63 26.93
CA GLY A 104 12.82 8.70 27.22
C GLY A 104 11.55 8.90 26.38
N LYS A 105 11.62 9.73 25.33
CA LYS A 105 10.52 10.02 24.43
C LYS A 105 10.84 9.58 22.99
N ILE A 106 9.82 9.17 22.24
CA ILE A 106 9.96 8.92 20.81
C ILE A 106 10.19 10.26 20.11
N LYS A 107 11.41 10.50 19.65
CA LYS A 107 11.78 11.73 18.95
C LYS A 107 11.28 11.72 17.51
N ASN A 108 11.58 10.63 16.81
CA ASN A 108 11.06 10.39 15.46
C ASN A 108 11.01 8.89 15.15
N HIS A 109 10.14 8.52 14.25
CA HIS A 109 9.84 7.14 13.84
C HIS A 109 10.79 6.56 12.77
N SER A 110 11.70 7.38 12.23
CA SER A 110 12.54 7.04 11.07
C SER A 110 14.05 7.13 11.38
N ALA A 111 14.43 7.37 12.64
CA ALA A 111 15.81 7.66 13.02
C ALA A 111 16.46 8.72 12.11
N GLY A 112 15.70 9.78 11.75
CA GLY A 112 16.16 10.84 10.85
C GLY A 112 16.44 10.35 9.43
N HIS A 113 15.58 9.45 8.91
CA HIS A 113 15.73 8.81 7.59
C HIS A 113 17.09 8.13 7.42
N ILE A 114 17.38 7.18 8.31
CA ILE A 114 18.61 6.39 8.27
C ILE A 114 18.82 5.75 6.88
N SER A 115 20.09 5.67 6.42
CA SER A 115 20.40 5.03 5.13
C SER A 115 20.23 3.51 5.19
N ASP A 116 20.08 2.88 4.01
CA ASP A 116 19.90 1.42 3.90
C ASP A 116 21.13 0.68 4.46
N GLU A 117 22.35 1.19 4.20
CA GLU A 117 23.58 0.58 4.63
C GLU A 117 23.73 0.62 6.16
N GLU A 118 23.51 1.81 6.76
CA GLU A 118 23.58 1.97 8.23
C GLU A 118 22.53 1.12 8.94
N ALA A 119 21.31 1.08 8.38
CA ALA A 119 20.22 0.30 8.95
C ALA A 119 20.46 -1.20 8.84
N ALA A 120 20.95 -1.68 7.69
CA ALA A 120 21.28 -3.09 7.50
C ALA A 120 22.34 -3.58 8.49
N GLU A 121 23.38 -2.75 8.78
CA GLU A 121 24.40 -3.06 9.79
C GLU A 121 23.79 -3.19 11.19
N LEU A 122 22.90 -2.27 11.58
CA LEU A 122 22.22 -2.32 12.88
C LEU A 122 21.29 -3.52 13.01
N ILE A 123 20.54 -3.87 11.97
CA ILE A 123 19.65 -5.03 11.98
C ILE A 123 20.43 -6.34 12.00
N ALA A 124 21.54 -6.44 11.28
CA ALA A 124 22.43 -7.59 11.35
C ALA A 124 22.99 -7.79 12.76
N PHE A 125 23.43 -6.71 13.40
CA PHE A 125 23.89 -6.72 14.78
C PHE A 125 22.79 -7.16 15.76
N LEU A 126 21.57 -6.65 15.62
CA LEU A 126 20.44 -7.08 16.46
C LEU A 126 20.07 -8.54 16.22
N SER A 127 20.14 -9.01 14.97
CA SER A 127 19.92 -10.43 14.62
C SER A 127 20.94 -11.33 15.34
N GLU A 128 22.21 -10.91 15.42
CA GLU A 128 23.25 -11.66 16.14
C GLU A 128 23.00 -11.69 17.66
N LYS A 129 22.56 -10.57 18.24
CA LYS A 129 22.46 -10.39 19.71
C LYS A 129 21.11 -10.81 20.31
N LEU A 130 20.03 -10.62 19.57
CA LEU A 130 18.66 -10.85 20.04
C LEU A 130 17.92 -11.93 19.23
N GLY A 131 18.45 -12.34 18.07
CA GLY A 131 17.90 -13.40 17.26
C GLY A 131 17.97 -14.77 17.95
N SER A 132 17.00 -15.62 17.66
CA SER A 132 16.89 -16.98 18.18
C SER A 132 16.12 -17.88 17.21
N ASP A 133 15.84 -19.13 17.60
CA ASP A 133 14.97 -20.01 16.82
C ASP A 133 13.52 -19.47 16.72
N THR A 134 13.12 -18.62 17.65
CA THR A 134 11.78 -18.02 17.69
C THR A 134 11.71 -16.59 17.23
N VAL A 135 12.82 -15.85 17.25
CA VAL A 135 12.88 -14.42 16.91
C VAL A 135 13.85 -14.19 15.76
N ARG A 136 13.40 -13.62 14.67
CA ARG A 136 14.24 -13.30 13.51
C ARG A 136 13.99 -11.89 13.01
N PHE A 137 15.06 -11.17 12.72
CA PHE A 137 15.02 -9.83 12.12
C PHE A 137 15.41 -9.91 10.65
N TYR A 138 14.72 -9.16 9.82
CA TYR A 138 15.01 -9.06 8.38
C TYR A 138 15.18 -7.60 7.99
N PRO A 139 16.29 -7.23 7.32
CA PRO A 139 16.48 -5.88 6.84
C PRO A 139 15.48 -5.55 5.74
N GLY A 140 14.96 -4.34 5.78
CA GLY A 140 14.17 -3.73 4.72
C GLY A 140 14.83 -2.44 4.24
N ILE A 141 14.05 -1.44 3.88
CA ILE A 141 14.51 -0.17 3.31
C ILE A 141 14.48 0.93 4.38
N SER A 142 15.60 1.68 4.50
CA SER A 142 15.77 2.78 5.45
C SER A 142 15.45 2.32 6.89
N TYR A 143 14.51 2.94 7.55
CA TYR A 143 14.10 2.62 8.92
C TYR A 143 13.07 1.47 9.03
N ARG A 144 12.59 0.93 7.90
CA ARG A 144 11.51 -0.07 7.84
C ARG A 144 12.09 -1.47 7.70
N HIS A 145 11.94 -2.27 8.71
CA HIS A 145 12.42 -3.65 8.79
C HIS A 145 11.29 -4.58 9.23
N LEU A 146 11.57 -5.87 9.30
CA LEU A 146 10.62 -6.89 9.72
C LEU A 146 11.15 -7.66 10.92
N LEU A 147 10.25 -7.92 11.88
CA LEU A 147 10.43 -8.86 12.96
C LEU A 147 9.49 -10.06 12.73
N LYS A 148 10.04 -11.27 12.77
CA LYS A 148 9.26 -12.51 12.70
C LYS A 148 9.39 -13.26 14.00
N ILE A 149 8.25 -13.71 14.56
CA ILE A 149 8.16 -14.42 15.84
C ILE A 149 7.42 -15.74 15.61
N ARG A 150 8.04 -16.85 15.95
CA ARG A 150 7.39 -18.16 15.96
C ARG A 150 6.61 -18.32 17.27
N GLY A 151 5.33 -18.70 17.17
CA GLY A 151 4.43 -18.88 18.32
C GLY A 151 3.90 -17.55 18.89
N GLY A 152 4.12 -16.41 18.22
CA GLY A 152 3.58 -15.12 18.67
C GLY A 152 2.06 -15.04 18.50
N ASP A 153 1.39 -14.39 19.44
CA ASP A 153 -0.04 -14.08 19.37
C ASP A 153 -0.25 -12.63 18.91
N LYS A 154 -0.99 -12.43 17.81
CA LYS A 154 -1.24 -11.11 17.22
C LYS A 154 -2.27 -10.27 17.98
N ARG A 155 -2.97 -10.83 18.99
CA ARG A 155 -3.94 -10.12 19.81
C ARG A 155 -3.26 -9.23 20.85
N ILE A 156 -2.46 -8.29 20.33
CA ILE A 156 -1.68 -7.31 21.09
C ILE A 156 -1.94 -5.92 20.52
N ASP A 157 -2.04 -4.95 21.41
CA ASP A 157 -2.14 -3.53 21.05
C ASP A 157 -0.73 -2.94 20.84
N CYS A 158 -0.49 -2.44 19.63
CA CYS A 158 0.78 -1.87 19.21
C CYS A 158 0.57 -0.49 18.60
N THR A 159 1.12 0.52 19.22
CA THR A 159 1.02 1.90 18.70
C THR A 159 2.02 2.16 17.59
N PRO A 160 1.59 2.62 16.39
CA PRO A 160 2.51 3.05 15.34
C PRO A 160 3.39 4.22 15.81
N PRO A 161 4.72 4.19 15.60
CA PRO A 161 5.60 5.19 16.17
C PRO A 161 5.47 6.58 15.55
N HIS A 162 4.87 6.69 14.37
CA HIS A 162 4.60 7.96 13.69
C HIS A 162 3.37 8.70 14.25
N ASP A 163 2.50 8.02 14.99
CA ASP A 163 1.32 8.61 15.62
C ASP A 163 1.63 9.25 16.98
N VAL A 164 2.79 8.95 17.55
CA VAL A 164 3.13 9.31 18.94
C VAL A 164 4.48 10.02 19.11
N PRO A 165 4.85 10.97 18.22
CA PRO A 165 6.07 11.74 18.41
C PRO A 165 5.99 12.59 19.69
N GLY A 166 7.09 12.62 20.47
CA GLY A 166 7.16 13.34 21.73
C GLY A 166 6.56 12.62 22.93
N THR A 167 5.91 11.49 22.75
CA THR A 167 5.34 10.66 23.83
C THR A 167 6.43 9.87 24.56
N PRO A 168 6.37 9.73 25.91
CA PRO A 168 7.23 8.83 26.62
C PRO A 168 7.05 7.38 26.10
N PHE A 169 8.13 6.76 25.63
CA PHE A 169 8.02 5.46 24.98
C PHE A 169 7.45 4.36 25.87
N ARG A 170 7.64 4.49 27.20
CA ARG A 170 7.11 3.53 28.17
C ARG A 170 5.58 3.54 28.30
N GLU A 171 4.93 4.63 27.93
CA GLU A 171 3.47 4.77 27.98
C GLU A 171 2.77 4.12 26.78
N VAL A 172 3.54 3.79 25.73
CA VAL A 172 3.07 3.24 24.46
C VAL A 172 3.76 1.91 24.11
N LEU A 173 4.29 1.21 25.12
CA LEU A 173 4.76 -0.16 24.96
C LEU A 173 3.59 -1.08 24.61
N VAL A 174 3.92 -2.25 24.08
CA VAL A 174 2.94 -3.26 23.64
C VAL A 174 2.16 -3.80 24.85
N ASN A 175 0.84 -3.87 24.70
CA ASN A 175 -0.05 -4.48 25.68
C ASN A 175 -0.76 -5.70 25.06
N ALA A 176 -1.10 -6.68 25.89
CA ALA A 176 -1.89 -7.82 25.46
C ALA A 176 -3.40 -7.45 25.49
N ASP A 177 -4.12 -7.76 24.42
CA ASP A 177 -5.59 -7.61 24.37
C ASP A 177 -6.31 -8.76 25.10
N VAL A 178 -5.59 -9.89 25.26
CA VAL A 178 -6.09 -11.10 25.92
C VAL A 178 -4.95 -11.74 26.72
N PRO A 179 -5.26 -12.49 27.81
CA PRO A 179 -4.22 -13.10 28.65
C PRO A 179 -3.26 -14.03 27.90
N GLU A 180 -3.73 -14.73 26.86
CA GLU A 180 -2.90 -15.64 26.07
C GLU A 180 -1.80 -14.92 25.27
N ALA A 181 -1.94 -13.61 25.04
CA ALA A 181 -0.99 -12.78 24.32
C ALA A 181 0.05 -12.10 25.23
N GLU A 182 -0.03 -12.25 26.57
CA GLU A 182 0.89 -11.61 27.51
C GLU A 182 2.35 -11.98 27.25
N GLU A 183 2.66 -13.26 27.00
CA GLU A 183 4.03 -13.70 26.71
C GLU A 183 4.59 -13.03 25.43
N THR A 184 3.74 -12.79 24.44
CA THR A 184 4.13 -12.10 23.20
C THR A 184 4.40 -10.62 23.44
N ALA A 185 3.53 -9.95 24.19
CA ALA A 185 3.71 -8.54 24.54
C ALA A 185 5.00 -8.33 25.36
N ASP A 186 5.22 -9.17 26.36
CA ASP A 186 6.44 -9.15 27.20
C ASP A 186 7.71 -9.38 26.37
N LEU A 187 7.68 -10.37 25.46
CA LEU A 187 8.81 -10.64 24.58
C LEU A 187 9.14 -9.41 23.71
N ILE A 188 8.14 -8.77 23.10
CA ILE A 188 8.35 -7.62 22.24
C ILE A 188 8.88 -6.43 23.04
N ASN A 189 8.33 -6.18 24.23
CA ASN A 189 8.80 -5.12 25.12
C ASN A 189 10.24 -5.37 25.60
N ASP A 190 10.60 -6.61 25.90
CA ASP A 190 11.97 -7.00 26.24
C ASP A 190 12.94 -6.75 25.07
N LEU A 191 12.53 -7.09 23.84
CA LEU A 191 13.32 -6.80 22.64
C LEU A 191 13.50 -5.30 22.41
N ILE A 192 12.48 -4.47 22.61
CA ILE A 192 12.56 -3.01 22.54
C ILE A 192 13.58 -2.50 23.54
N LEU A 193 13.47 -2.88 24.81
CA LEU A 193 14.34 -2.41 25.88
C LEU A 193 15.79 -2.87 25.69
N LYS A 194 16.02 -4.12 25.32
CA LYS A 194 17.35 -4.66 25.02
C LYS A 194 18.00 -3.97 23.82
N SER A 195 17.20 -3.69 22.78
CA SER A 195 17.71 -2.97 21.60
C SER A 195 18.26 -1.60 21.96
N GLN A 196 17.61 -0.86 22.86
CA GLN A 196 18.07 0.45 23.32
C GLN A 196 19.44 0.35 24.00
N VAL A 197 19.65 -0.66 24.83
CA VAL A 197 20.95 -0.88 25.51
C VAL A 197 22.03 -1.22 24.49
N LEU A 198 21.75 -2.11 23.57
CA LEU A 198 22.71 -2.58 22.56
C LEU A 198 23.07 -1.49 21.54
N LEU A 199 22.08 -0.77 21.05
CA LEU A 199 22.25 0.24 20.01
C LEU A 199 22.86 1.55 20.50
N ALA A 200 22.73 1.88 21.80
CA ALA A 200 23.25 3.13 22.37
C ALA A 200 24.73 3.34 22.09
N ASN A 201 25.52 2.27 22.11
CA ASN A 201 26.95 2.32 21.93
C ASN A 201 27.47 1.79 20.60
N HIS A 202 26.58 1.45 19.68
CA HIS A 202 26.94 0.92 18.36
C HIS A 202 27.74 1.96 17.55
N PRO A 203 28.80 1.56 16.81
CA PRO A 203 29.65 2.49 16.04
C PRO A 203 28.86 3.37 15.06
N VAL A 204 27.86 2.81 14.38
CA VAL A 204 26.95 3.56 13.49
C VAL A 204 26.30 4.72 14.23
N ASN A 205 25.71 4.48 15.40
CA ASN A 205 25.03 5.51 16.17
C ASN A 205 26.01 6.57 16.75
N LYS A 206 27.19 6.16 17.17
CA LYS A 206 28.25 7.11 17.57
C LYS A 206 28.66 8.03 16.43
N LYS A 207 28.80 7.49 15.23
CA LYS A 207 29.11 8.28 14.03
C LYS A 207 27.96 9.23 13.72
N ARG A 208 26.71 8.75 13.71
CA ARG A 208 25.52 9.58 13.44
C ARG A 208 25.42 10.75 14.41
N ILE A 209 25.59 10.51 15.70
CA ILE A 209 25.60 11.57 16.73
C ILE A 209 26.72 12.59 16.49
N ALA A 210 27.95 12.12 16.17
CA ALA A 210 29.05 13.01 15.84
C ALA A 210 28.81 13.88 14.60
N GLU A 211 27.99 13.40 13.67
CA GLU A 211 27.56 14.12 12.47
C GLU A 211 26.30 14.99 12.70
N GLY A 212 25.78 15.06 13.93
CA GLY A 212 24.56 15.80 14.26
C GLY A 212 23.27 15.15 13.74
N LYS A 213 23.31 13.87 13.41
CA LYS A 213 22.15 13.09 12.97
C LYS A 213 21.50 12.36 14.15
N ASP A 214 20.22 12.07 14.05
CA ASP A 214 19.49 11.28 15.02
C ASP A 214 20.01 9.82 15.03
N PRO A 215 20.34 9.24 16.19
CA PRO A 215 20.69 7.83 16.28
C PRO A 215 19.48 6.93 16.05
N ALA A 216 19.70 5.77 15.47
CA ALA A 216 18.72 4.69 15.42
C ALA A 216 18.91 3.79 16.65
N ASN A 217 18.41 4.24 17.79
CA ASN A 217 18.76 3.68 19.09
C ASN A 217 17.68 2.82 19.74
N SER A 218 16.60 2.51 19.00
CA SER A 218 15.58 1.57 19.44
C SER A 218 14.90 0.90 18.23
N ILE A 219 14.55 -0.37 18.37
CA ILE A 219 13.53 -0.96 17.48
C ILE A 219 12.14 -0.58 17.99
N TRP A 220 11.17 -0.64 17.06
CA TRP A 220 9.76 -0.44 17.37
C TRP A 220 8.89 -1.37 16.51
N PRO A 221 8.62 -2.60 17.01
CA PRO A 221 7.70 -3.52 16.34
C PRO A 221 6.25 -3.07 16.48
N TRP A 222 5.48 -3.17 15.39
CA TRP A 222 4.07 -2.81 15.34
C TRP A 222 3.35 -3.49 14.17
N SER A 223 2.02 -3.43 14.16
CA SER A 223 1.17 -4.02 13.13
C SER A 223 1.43 -5.53 12.91
N PRO A 224 1.18 -6.37 13.93
CA PRO A 224 1.35 -7.81 13.83
C PRO A 224 0.42 -8.42 12.79
N GLY A 225 0.85 -9.53 12.17
CA GLY A 225 0.01 -10.27 11.23
C GLY A 225 0.48 -11.70 11.05
N TYR A 226 -0.48 -12.61 10.85
CA TYR A 226 -0.22 -13.98 10.39
C TYR A 226 -0.23 -14.03 8.87
N ARG A 227 0.22 -15.14 8.29
CA ARG A 227 0.04 -15.38 6.86
C ARG A 227 -1.44 -15.34 6.52
N PRO A 228 -1.87 -14.44 5.60
CA PRO A 228 -3.27 -14.36 5.22
C PRO A 228 -3.71 -15.60 4.45
N SER A 229 -4.95 -16.04 4.68
CA SER A 229 -5.58 -17.09 3.88
C SER A 229 -6.11 -16.52 2.58
N MET A 230 -5.18 -16.13 1.69
CA MET A 230 -5.47 -15.52 0.39
C MET A 230 -5.28 -16.57 -0.72
N PRO A 231 -6.37 -17.20 -1.23
CA PRO A 231 -6.24 -17.98 -2.45
C PRO A 231 -5.85 -17.06 -3.61
N THR A 232 -4.94 -17.54 -4.45
CA THR A 232 -4.43 -16.76 -5.59
C THR A 232 -5.51 -16.42 -6.61
N LEU A 233 -5.26 -15.41 -7.45
CA LEU A 233 -6.16 -15.08 -8.57
C LEU A 233 -6.26 -16.25 -9.56
N ALA A 234 -5.23 -17.09 -9.65
CA ALA A 234 -5.27 -18.33 -10.44
C ALA A 234 -6.30 -19.32 -9.87
N GLU A 235 -6.29 -19.54 -8.57
CA GLU A 235 -7.22 -20.45 -7.89
C GLU A 235 -8.66 -19.93 -7.92
N ARG A 236 -8.86 -18.62 -7.79
CA ARG A 236 -10.20 -18.01 -7.71
C ARG A 236 -10.83 -17.75 -9.08
N PHE A 237 -10.05 -17.31 -10.03
CA PHE A 237 -10.54 -16.76 -11.30
C PHE A 237 -9.86 -17.37 -12.55
N GLY A 238 -8.92 -18.31 -12.37
CA GLY A 238 -8.21 -18.94 -13.48
C GLY A 238 -7.17 -18.05 -14.16
N ILE A 239 -6.75 -16.94 -13.55
CA ILE A 239 -5.70 -16.05 -14.03
C ILE A 239 -4.34 -16.78 -13.94
N LYS A 240 -3.80 -17.21 -15.08
CA LYS A 240 -2.60 -18.08 -15.11
C LYS A 240 -1.31 -17.32 -14.81
N SER A 241 -1.25 -16.05 -15.17
CA SER A 241 -0.05 -15.23 -14.99
C SER A 241 -0.43 -13.78 -14.73
N GLY A 242 0.33 -13.12 -13.86
CA GLY A 242 0.11 -11.71 -13.59
C GLY A 242 1.28 -11.05 -12.87
N VAL A 243 1.28 -9.73 -12.91
CA VAL A 243 2.30 -8.91 -12.25
C VAL A 243 1.67 -7.79 -11.44
N VAL A 244 2.38 -7.34 -10.39
CA VAL A 244 2.10 -6.13 -9.64
C VAL A 244 3.25 -5.13 -9.81
N ILE A 245 2.91 -3.90 -10.18
CA ILE A 245 3.84 -2.79 -10.40
C ILE A 245 3.49 -1.70 -9.37
N SER A 246 4.26 -1.62 -8.31
CA SER A 246 4.09 -0.63 -7.23
C SER A 246 5.44 -0.28 -6.61
N ALA A 247 5.58 0.96 -6.13
CA ALA A 247 6.70 1.38 -5.28
C ALA A 247 6.45 1.05 -3.80
N VAL A 248 5.22 0.70 -3.44
CA VAL A 248 4.76 0.48 -2.06
C VAL A 248 4.88 -0.99 -1.71
N ASP A 249 5.66 -1.32 -0.69
CA ASP A 249 5.90 -2.70 -0.26
C ASP A 249 4.62 -3.42 0.12
N LEU A 250 3.71 -2.73 0.81
CA LEU A 250 2.41 -3.25 1.19
C LEU A 250 1.61 -3.78 -0.02
N ILE A 251 1.53 -3.00 -1.08
CA ILE A 251 0.80 -3.36 -2.32
C ILE A 251 1.51 -4.50 -3.05
N ARG A 252 2.85 -4.49 -3.06
CA ARG A 252 3.64 -5.59 -3.61
C ARG A 252 3.36 -6.89 -2.86
N GLY A 253 3.29 -6.84 -1.53
CA GLY A 253 2.98 -7.99 -0.68
C GLY A 253 1.58 -8.55 -0.93
N ILE A 254 0.55 -7.69 -1.06
CA ILE A 254 -0.80 -8.10 -1.47
C ILE A 254 -0.74 -8.83 -2.83
N GLY A 255 -0.02 -8.24 -3.79
CA GLY A 255 0.18 -8.86 -5.11
C GLY A 255 0.82 -10.25 -5.02
N VAL A 256 1.86 -10.41 -4.20
CA VAL A 256 2.55 -11.70 -4.01
C VAL A 256 1.58 -12.76 -3.46
N TYR A 257 0.81 -12.44 -2.42
CA TYR A 257 -0.19 -13.38 -1.90
C TYR A 257 -1.32 -13.66 -2.91
N ALA A 258 -1.66 -12.68 -3.74
CA ALA A 258 -2.61 -12.88 -4.84
C ALA A 258 -2.03 -13.74 -6.00
N GLY A 259 -0.77 -14.15 -5.94
CA GLY A 259 -0.09 -14.94 -6.97
C GLY A 259 0.51 -14.10 -8.10
N LEU A 260 0.62 -12.77 -7.93
CA LEU A 260 1.23 -11.86 -8.89
C LEU A 260 2.74 -11.74 -8.63
N LYS A 261 3.52 -11.58 -9.71
CA LYS A 261 4.96 -11.34 -9.61
C LYS A 261 5.23 -9.83 -9.46
N PRO A 262 5.96 -9.39 -8.43
CA PRO A 262 6.32 -7.99 -8.30
C PRO A 262 7.34 -7.60 -9.38
N VAL A 263 7.11 -6.43 -9.99
CA VAL A 263 8.01 -5.83 -10.99
C VAL A 263 8.59 -4.55 -10.41
N ALA A 264 9.89 -4.50 -10.24
CA ALA A 264 10.61 -3.30 -9.82
C ALA A 264 10.76 -2.33 -10.99
N VAL A 265 10.53 -1.05 -10.74
CA VAL A 265 10.72 0.03 -11.70
C VAL A 265 11.72 1.03 -11.12
N GLU A 266 12.81 1.25 -11.80
CA GLU A 266 13.83 2.23 -11.38
C GLU A 266 13.23 3.63 -11.29
N GLY A 267 13.50 4.33 -10.19
CA GLY A 267 12.96 5.67 -9.93
C GLY A 267 11.47 5.71 -9.57
N ALA A 268 10.83 4.53 -9.36
CA ALA A 268 9.49 4.50 -8.81
C ALA A 268 9.52 4.80 -7.31
N THR A 269 8.69 5.75 -6.89
CA THR A 269 8.49 6.17 -5.50
C THR A 269 6.99 6.25 -5.19
N GLY A 270 6.61 6.48 -3.92
CA GLY A 270 5.26 6.86 -3.53
C GLY A 270 4.93 8.33 -3.79
N LEU A 271 5.91 9.17 -4.12
CA LEU A 271 5.77 10.61 -4.23
C LEU A 271 5.27 11.07 -5.61
N TRP A 272 4.90 12.34 -5.70
CA TRP A 272 4.38 12.99 -6.91
C TRP A 272 5.32 12.91 -8.12
N ASN A 273 6.64 12.83 -7.91
CA ASN A 273 7.67 12.75 -8.93
C ASN A 273 8.08 11.32 -9.30
N THR A 274 7.28 10.32 -8.93
CA THR A 274 7.51 8.92 -9.29
C THR A 274 7.71 8.73 -10.80
N ASN A 275 8.40 7.67 -11.20
CA ASN A 275 8.65 7.36 -12.62
C ASN A 275 7.38 6.75 -13.27
N TYR A 276 6.43 7.60 -13.69
CA TYR A 276 5.19 7.20 -14.37
C TYR A 276 5.48 6.47 -15.68
N GLU A 277 6.39 7.00 -16.49
CA GLU A 277 6.78 6.43 -17.79
C GLU A 277 7.43 5.05 -17.63
N GLY A 278 8.26 4.88 -16.61
CA GLY A 278 8.85 3.59 -16.26
C GLY A 278 7.79 2.56 -15.87
N LYS A 279 6.81 2.96 -15.05
CA LYS A 279 5.67 2.11 -14.69
C LYS A 279 4.81 1.76 -15.91
N ALA A 280 4.54 2.72 -16.79
CA ALA A 280 3.80 2.48 -18.02
C ALA A 280 4.53 1.49 -18.94
N LYS A 281 5.84 1.68 -19.15
CA LYS A 281 6.68 0.76 -19.94
C LYS A 281 6.67 -0.65 -19.38
N ALA A 282 6.80 -0.79 -18.05
CA ALA A 282 6.74 -2.08 -17.39
C ALA A 282 5.38 -2.76 -17.57
N ALA A 283 4.27 -2.01 -17.47
CA ALA A 283 2.93 -2.52 -17.71
C ALA A 283 2.73 -2.99 -19.16
N ILE A 284 3.17 -2.21 -20.13
CA ILE A 284 3.09 -2.55 -21.56
C ILE A 284 3.89 -3.81 -21.85
N GLU A 285 5.08 -3.95 -21.29
CA GLU A 285 5.89 -5.16 -21.47
C GLU A 285 5.23 -6.37 -20.79
N ALA A 286 4.70 -6.18 -19.59
CA ALA A 286 3.99 -7.21 -18.86
C ALA A 286 2.75 -7.72 -19.60
N MET A 287 1.97 -6.83 -20.23
CA MET A 287 0.79 -7.21 -21.01
C MET A 287 1.10 -8.18 -22.15
N LYS A 288 2.33 -8.20 -22.67
CA LYS A 288 2.70 -9.16 -23.76
C LYS A 288 2.67 -10.60 -23.29
N ASN A 289 3.05 -10.85 -22.03
CA ASN A 289 3.33 -12.20 -21.54
C ASN A 289 2.48 -12.61 -20.33
N ASN A 290 1.61 -11.73 -19.83
CA ASN A 290 0.77 -12.01 -18.68
C ASN A 290 -0.70 -11.76 -18.99
N ASP A 291 -1.58 -12.45 -18.28
CA ASP A 291 -3.02 -12.30 -18.37
C ASP A 291 -3.51 -11.09 -17.55
N PHE A 292 -2.79 -10.74 -16.47
CA PHE A 292 -3.21 -9.74 -15.51
C PHE A 292 -2.06 -8.80 -15.13
N VAL A 293 -2.32 -7.50 -15.13
CA VAL A 293 -1.38 -6.44 -14.75
C VAL A 293 -2.03 -5.51 -13.75
N PHE A 294 -1.45 -5.40 -12.56
CA PHE A 294 -1.90 -4.47 -11.53
C PHE A 294 -0.87 -3.36 -11.37
N VAL A 295 -1.25 -2.13 -11.74
CA VAL A 295 -0.38 -0.94 -11.64
C VAL A 295 -0.92 -0.01 -10.58
N HIS A 296 -0.10 0.32 -9.61
CA HIS A 296 -0.42 1.19 -8.48
C HIS A 296 0.45 2.44 -8.48
N VAL A 297 -0.17 3.60 -8.23
CA VAL A 297 0.49 4.92 -8.11
C VAL A 297 -0.04 5.64 -6.88
N GLU A 298 0.80 5.90 -5.89
CA GLU A 298 0.44 6.47 -4.58
C GLU A 298 0.36 8.01 -4.56
N ALA A 299 0.90 8.67 -5.56
CA ALA A 299 1.16 10.11 -5.59
C ALA A 299 -0.04 11.01 -5.23
N SER A 300 -1.27 10.61 -5.57
CA SER A 300 -2.49 11.37 -5.25
C SER A 300 -2.91 11.24 -3.79
N ASP A 301 -2.59 10.11 -3.15
CA ASP A 301 -2.81 9.88 -1.74
C ASP A 301 -1.91 10.77 -0.88
N GLU A 302 -0.60 10.78 -1.15
CA GLU A 302 0.36 11.63 -0.47
C GLU A 302 -0.03 13.12 -0.58
N ALA A 303 -0.43 13.58 -1.76
CA ALA A 303 -0.92 14.95 -1.95
C ALA A 303 -2.20 15.23 -1.13
N GLY A 304 -3.08 14.23 -0.99
CA GLY A 304 -4.27 14.28 -0.13
C GLY A 304 -3.91 14.42 1.35
N HIS A 305 -2.95 13.66 1.84
CA HIS A 305 -2.42 13.74 3.22
C HIS A 305 -1.75 15.08 3.51
N GLU A 306 -1.06 15.67 2.56
CA GLU A 306 -0.52 17.02 2.67
C GLU A 306 -1.62 18.10 2.65
N GLY A 307 -2.78 17.78 2.08
CA GLY A 307 -3.87 18.71 1.83
C GLY A 307 -3.57 19.68 0.68
N ASP A 308 -2.65 19.30 -0.22
CA ASP A 308 -2.27 20.07 -1.40
C ASP A 308 -3.18 19.77 -2.58
N VAL A 309 -4.24 20.55 -2.71
CA VAL A 309 -5.25 20.41 -3.78
C VAL A 309 -4.64 20.55 -5.18
N ALA A 310 -3.70 21.50 -5.35
CA ALA A 310 -3.06 21.73 -6.66
C ALA A 310 -2.16 20.57 -7.04
N LEU A 311 -1.39 20.04 -6.08
CA LEU A 311 -0.55 18.87 -6.29
C LEU A 311 -1.40 17.63 -6.58
N LYS A 312 -2.48 17.39 -5.81
CA LYS A 312 -3.38 16.25 -6.04
C LYS A 312 -3.98 16.28 -7.45
N THR A 313 -4.51 17.42 -7.88
CA THR A 313 -5.02 17.59 -9.24
C THR A 313 -3.95 17.26 -10.27
N ARG A 314 -2.74 17.77 -10.10
CA ARG A 314 -1.60 17.52 -11.01
C ARG A 314 -1.17 16.04 -11.02
N THR A 315 -1.19 15.35 -9.90
CA THR A 315 -0.84 13.91 -9.87
C THR A 315 -1.87 13.06 -10.61
N ILE A 316 -3.14 13.46 -10.62
CA ILE A 316 -4.19 12.85 -11.45
C ILE A 316 -3.91 13.07 -12.95
N GLU A 317 -3.54 14.30 -13.34
CA GLU A 317 -3.15 14.61 -14.72
C GLU A 317 -1.92 13.77 -15.15
N TYR A 318 -0.94 13.59 -14.26
CA TYR A 318 0.22 12.74 -14.54
C TYR A 318 -0.17 11.27 -14.67
N LEU A 319 -1.08 10.77 -13.85
CA LEU A 319 -1.60 9.40 -13.96
C LEU A 319 -2.25 9.19 -15.33
N ASP A 320 -3.11 10.14 -15.77
CA ASP A 320 -3.78 10.09 -17.06
C ASP A 320 -2.78 10.13 -18.23
N GLN A 321 -1.97 11.22 -18.28
CA GLN A 321 -1.20 11.56 -19.47
C GLN A 321 0.10 10.77 -19.60
N ARG A 322 0.77 10.46 -18.48
CA ARG A 322 2.09 9.83 -18.45
C ARG A 322 2.05 8.33 -18.23
N LEU A 323 0.95 7.79 -17.64
CA LEU A 323 0.81 6.37 -17.37
C LEU A 323 -0.35 5.74 -18.14
N CYS A 324 -1.59 6.23 -18.00
CA CYS A 324 -2.75 5.66 -18.67
C CYS A 324 -2.65 5.75 -20.18
N LYS A 325 -2.35 6.92 -20.72
CA LYS A 325 -2.27 7.15 -22.16
C LYS A 325 -1.41 6.11 -22.90
N PRO A 326 -0.13 5.92 -22.57
CA PRO A 326 0.70 4.94 -23.29
C PRO A 326 0.20 3.50 -23.11
N ILE A 327 -0.40 3.14 -21.96
CA ILE A 327 -0.98 1.81 -21.73
C ILE A 327 -2.20 1.58 -22.64
N VAL A 328 -3.13 2.54 -22.68
CA VAL A 328 -4.34 2.48 -23.52
C VAL A 328 -3.96 2.40 -25.01
N GLU A 329 -3.07 3.26 -25.47
CA GLU A 329 -2.58 3.24 -26.84
C GLU A 329 -1.91 1.92 -27.24
N ALA A 330 -1.17 1.30 -26.29
CA ALA A 330 -0.58 -0.01 -26.52
C ALA A 330 -1.64 -1.11 -26.57
N ALA A 331 -2.59 -1.10 -25.64
CA ALA A 331 -3.69 -2.04 -25.58
C ALA A 331 -4.54 -2.01 -26.85
N ASP A 332 -4.86 -0.79 -27.36
CA ASP A 332 -5.66 -0.61 -28.56
C ASP A 332 -4.98 -1.13 -29.87
N ARG A 333 -3.66 -1.30 -29.83
CA ARG A 333 -2.87 -1.88 -30.93
C ARG A 333 -2.69 -3.39 -30.81
N MET A 334 -3.01 -3.99 -29.65
CA MET A 334 -2.88 -5.43 -29.47
C MET A 334 -3.93 -6.19 -30.29
N GLN A 335 -3.57 -7.39 -30.75
CA GLN A 335 -4.52 -8.30 -31.41
C GLN A 335 -5.46 -8.96 -30.41
N GLU A 336 -4.96 -9.23 -29.21
CA GLU A 336 -5.76 -9.75 -28.11
C GLU A 336 -6.58 -8.63 -27.48
N SER A 337 -7.82 -8.92 -27.11
CA SER A 337 -8.66 -7.98 -26.38
C SER A 337 -8.07 -7.70 -24.99
N VAL A 338 -8.05 -6.42 -24.62
CA VAL A 338 -7.58 -5.96 -23.33
C VAL A 338 -8.72 -5.19 -22.63
N ARG A 339 -8.99 -5.51 -21.38
CA ARG A 339 -9.83 -4.69 -20.51
C ARG A 339 -8.95 -3.91 -19.53
N ILE A 340 -9.23 -2.62 -19.41
CA ILE A 340 -8.49 -1.71 -18.53
C ILE A 340 -9.48 -1.13 -17.53
N ALA A 341 -9.25 -1.39 -16.25
CA ALA A 341 -9.96 -0.69 -15.19
C ALA A 341 -9.12 0.46 -14.66
N VAL A 342 -9.75 1.60 -14.39
CA VAL A 342 -9.16 2.74 -13.70
C VAL A 342 -10.01 3.07 -12.49
N LEU A 343 -9.39 3.15 -11.32
CA LEU A 343 -10.05 3.48 -10.06
C LEU A 343 -9.06 3.97 -8.99
N PRO A 344 -9.52 4.74 -7.98
CA PRO A 344 -8.85 4.85 -6.70
C PRO A 344 -9.14 3.62 -5.84
N ASP A 345 -8.37 3.45 -4.77
CA ASP A 345 -8.66 2.45 -3.74
C ASP A 345 -9.56 3.02 -2.63
N HIS A 346 -9.30 4.22 -2.16
CA HIS A 346 -10.12 4.97 -1.20
C HIS A 346 -10.07 6.46 -1.50
N PRO A 347 -10.98 7.27 -0.93
CA PRO A 347 -10.80 8.72 -0.91
C PRO A 347 -9.77 9.13 0.14
N THR A 348 -8.95 10.14 -0.19
CA THR A 348 -8.07 10.84 0.75
C THR A 348 -8.33 12.34 0.63
N PRO A 349 -9.46 12.82 1.18
CA PRO A 349 -9.87 14.19 1.00
C PRO A 349 -8.83 15.19 1.55
N CYS A 350 -8.40 16.13 0.71
CA CYS A 350 -7.42 17.17 1.07
C CYS A 350 -7.81 17.94 2.32
N ARG A 351 -9.11 18.11 2.56
CA ARG A 351 -9.64 18.80 3.75
C ARG A 351 -9.39 17.98 5.02
N LEU A 352 -9.52 16.66 4.95
CA LEU A 352 -9.40 15.76 6.10
C LEU A 352 -7.96 15.30 6.32
N LYS A 353 -7.15 15.26 5.27
CA LYS A 353 -5.76 14.75 5.30
C LYS A 353 -5.64 13.32 5.81
N THR A 354 -6.67 12.54 5.60
CA THR A 354 -6.74 11.13 5.98
C THR A 354 -7.76 10.42 5.12
N HIS A 355 -7.71 9.09 5.12
CA HIS A 355 -8.61 8.25 4.34
C HIS A 355 -10.04 8.27 4.84
N THR A 356 -10.99 8.03 3.92
CA THR A 356 -12.40 7.80 4.26
C THR A 356 -12.91 6.50 3.63
N SER A 357 -14.07 6.03 4.09
CA SER A 357 -14.68 4.77 3.62
C SER A 357 -15.76 4.96 2.56
N ASN A 358 -15.89 6.17 2.00
CA ASN A 358 -16.86 6.41 0.94
C ASN A 358 -16.55 5.55 -0.30
N PRO A 359 -17.58 5.06 -1.03
CA PRO A 359 -17.37 4.36 -2.29
C PRO A 359 -16.59 5.21 -3.28
N VAL A 360 -15.77 4.56 -4.10
CA VAL A 360 -14.92 5.19 -5.10
C VAL A 360 -15.43 4.95 -6.51
N PRO A 361 -15.23 5.90 -7.45
CA PRO A 361 -15.62 5.72 -8.85
C PRO A 361 -14.70 4.71 -9.53
N PHE A 362 -15.23 3.88 -10.41
CA PHE A 362 -14.42 3.07 -11.32
C PHE A 362 -14.98 3.10 -12.74
N MET A 363 -14.08 2.92 -13.71
CA MET A 363 -14.46 2.65 -15.09
C MET A 363 -13.75 1.39 -15.60
N ILE A 364 -14.43 0.61 -16.45
CA ILE A 364 -13.88 -0.54 -17.15
C ILE A 364 -13.98 -0.27 -18.64
N TYR A 365 -12.85 0.00 -19.27
CA TYR A 365 -12.70 0.21 -20.70
C TYR A 365 -12.38 -1.08 -21.42
N SER A 366 -13.04 -1.31 -22.53
CA SER A 366 -12.70 -2.38 -23.47
C SER A 366 -13.08 -1.97 -24.88
N LYS A 367 -12.13 -2.05 -25.79
CA LYS A 367 -12.35 -1.65 -27.19
C LYS A 367 -13.41 -2.51 -27.84
N GLY A 368 -14.51 -1.88 -28.30
CA GLY A 368 -15.58 -2.55 -29.04
C GLY A 368 -16.61 -3.28 -28.18
N GLU A 369 -16.55 -3.19 -26.87
CA GLU A 369 -17.60 -3.68 -25.96
C GLU A 369 -18.69 -2.62 -25.70
N ASN A 370 -19.83 -3.05 -25.15
CA ASN A 370 -20.90 -2.15 -24.75
C ASN A 370 -20.42 -1.17 -23.69
N ALA A 371 -20.80 0.09 -23.82
CA ALA A 371 -20.44 1.18 -22.95
C ALA A 371 -21.67 1.96 -22.46
N ASP A 372 -21.52 2.70 -21.38
CA ASP A 372 -22.61 3.49 -20.78
C ASP A 372 -22.86 4.81 -21.54
N GLY A 373 -21.90 5.26 -22.36
CA GLY A 373 -21.99 6.54 -23.07
C GLY A 373 -21.81 7.77 -22.16
N ILE A 374 -21.31 7.57 -20.94
CA ILE A 374 -20.99 8.65 -19.99
C ILE A 374 -19.72 9.34 -20.47
N SER A 375 -19.77 10.67 -20.62
CA SER A 375 -18.69 11.44 -21.27
C SER A 375 -17.47 11.70 -20.39
N GLU A 376 -17.60 11.62 -19.07
CA GLU A 376 -16.58 12.00 -18.11
C GLU A 376 -16.42 10.92 -17.03
N TYR A 377 -15.21 10.71 -16.53
CA TYR A 377 -14.92 9.83 -15.41
C TYR A 377 -14.59 10.65 -14.15
N ASN A 378 -15.49 10.61 -13.19
CA ASN A 378 -15.35 11.22 -11.87
C ASN A 378 -16.42 10.67 -10.91
N GLU A 379 -16.40 11.10 -9.65
CA GLU A 379 -17.28 10.65 -8.58
C GLU A 379 -18.76 10.89 -8.90
N CYS A 380 -19.08 12.03 -9.53
CA CYS A 380 -20.45 12.41 -9.85
C CYS A 380 -20.99 11.67 -11.09
N SER A 381 -20.14 11.38 -12.05
CA SER A 381 -20.54 10.72 -13.31
C SER A 381 -20.65 9.21 -13.12
N ALA A 382 -19.70 8.58 -12.42
CA ALA A 382 -19.64 7.13 -12.23
C ALA A 382 -20.86 6.56 -11.47
N ILE A 383 -21.47 7.34 -10.59
CA ILE A 383 -22.68 6.93 -9.86
C ILE A 383 -23.87 6.61 -10.80
N ASN A 384 -23.86 7.16 -12.01
CA ASN A 384 -24.89 6.93 -13.03
C ASN A 384 -24.52 5.78 -13.99
N GLY A 385 -23.39 5.11 -13.76
CA GLY A 385 -22.94 4.00 -14.60
C GLY A 385 -23.79 2.75 -14.46
N SER A 386 -23.81 1.92 -15.51
CA SER A 386 -24.62 0.71 -15.60
C SER A 386 -24.29 -0.35 -14.56
N LEU A 387 -23.11 -0.28 -13.95
CA LEU A 387 -22.64 -1.26 -12.95
C LEU A 387 -23.11 -0.94 -11.52
N GLY A 388 -23.68 0.26 -11.29
CA GLY A 388 -24.17 0.67 -9.98
C GLY A 388 -23.09 0.68 -8.92
N THR A 389 -23.45 0.36 -7.69
CA THR A 389 -22.47 0.22 -6.58
C THR A 389 -22.16 -1.26 -6.36
N LEU A 390 -20.88 -1.60 -6.47
CA LEU A 390 -20.36 -2.95 -6.27
C LEU A 390 -19.65 -3.06 -4.92
N GLU A 391 -19.65 -4.26 -4.36
CA GLU A 391 -18.99 -4.63 -3.11
C GLU A 391 -18.28 -5.97 -3.28
N THR A 392 -17.41 -6.30 -2.34
CA THR A 392 -16.68 -7.58 -2.27
C THR A 392 -15.97 -7.93 -3.58
N ASP A 393 -16.30 -9.05 -4.21
CA ASP A 393 -15.69 -9.49 -5.47
C ASP A 393 -16.48 -9.05 -6.74
N GLY A 394 -17.49 -8.19 -6.58
CA GLY A 394 -18.31 -7.71 -7.69
C GLY A 394 -17.51 -7.01 -8.79
N PHE A 395 -16.59 -6.12 -8.39
CA PHE A 395 -15.75 -5.38 -9.34
C PHE A 395 -14.81 -6.30 -10.14
N ILE A 396 -14.05 -7.16 -9.45
CA ILE A 396 -13.10 -8.04 -10.13
C ILE A 396 -13.83 -9.03 -11.07
N LYS A 397 -15.02 -9.51 -10.68
CA LYS A 397 -15.85 -10.34 -11.55
C LYS A 397 -16.34 -9.59 -12.79
N GLU A 398 -16.71 -8.30 -12.67
CA GLU A 398 -17.09 -7.50 -13.84
C GLU A 398 -15.90 -7.24 -14.77
N LEU A 399 -14.70 -7.01 -14.23
CA LEU A 399 -13.49 -6.86 -15.03
C LEU A 399 -13.15 -8.14 -15.79
N LEU A 400 -13.34 -9.31 -15.17
CA LEU A 400 -12.90 -10.61 -15.72
C LEU A 400 -13.95 -11.30 -16.61
N LYS A 401 -15.18 -10.79 -16.72
CA LYS A 401 -16.20 -11.33 -17.63
C LYS A 401 -15.73 -11.36 -19.08
#